data_d502d4ba49719b1d43c901ca09917ada
#
_entry.id   d502d4ba49719b1d43c901ca09917ada
#
_cell.length_a   1.000
_cell.length_b   1.000
_cell.length_c   1.000
_cell.angle_alpha   90.00
_cell.angle_beta   90.00
_cell.angle_gamma   90.00
#
_symmetry.space_group_name_H-M   'P 1'
#
loop_
_entity.id
_entity.type
_entity.pdbx_description
1 polymer ?
#
loop_
_entity_poly.entity_id
_entity_poly.type
_entity_poly.pdbx_seq_one_letter_code
_entity_poly.pdbx_strand_id
1 'polypeptide(L)'
;MSASDVVRAYLAAMEARDLPLAQSMLAPGFWMQFPGPATFTSLPELIEWAKPRYRFVKKVYDRFDEAPAAEGTIVYCYGTLGGEWPDGAAFGGIRFIDRFTVASGKLVDQTVWNDLAEYRMALGQQASGATPS
;
A
#
# COMPACT_ATOMS: atom_id res chain seq x y z
N MET A 1 -16.34 3.81 14.75
CA MET A 1 -15.08 4.12 14.06
C MET A 1 -15.38 4.93 12.79
N SER A 2 -14.62 5.96 12.56
CA SER A 2 -14.71 6.69 11.30
C SER A 2 -14.17 5.83 10.17
N ALA A 3 -14.44 6.21 8.92
CA ALA A 3 -13.89 5.52 7.77
C ALA A 3 -12.36 5.55 7.81
N SER A 4 -11.77 6.67 8.19
CA SER A 4 -10.30 6.76 8.36
C SER A 4 -9.78 5.82 9.42
N ASP A 5 -10.52 5.63 10.53
CA ASP A 5 -10.12 4.68 11.56
C ASP A 5 -10.09 3.25 11.04
N VAL A 6 -11.06 2.88 10.22
CA VAL A 6 -11.09 1.54 9.60
C VAL A 6 -9.86 1.34 8.71
N VAL A 7 -9.55 2.35 7.89
CA VAL A 7 -8.37 2.28 7.01
C VAL A 7 -7.07 2.18 7.83
N ARG A 8 -6.93 2.99 8.88
CA ARG A 8 -5.76 2.94 9.76
C ARG A 8 -5.58 1.55 10.37
N ALA A 9 -6.66 0.98 10.88
CA ALA A 9 -6.62 -0.33 11.51
C ALA A 9 -6.24 -1.42 10.51
N TYR A 10 -6.79 -1.36 9.31
CA TYR A 10 -6.45 -2.31 8.25
C TYR A 10 -4.98 -2.23 7.86
N LEU A 11 -4.49 -1.02 7.62
CA LEU A 11 -3.08 -0.84 7.23
C LEU A 11 -2.13 -1.26 8.34
N ALA A 12 -2.48 -1.02 9.60
CA ALA A 12 -1.68 -1.49 10.73
C ALA A 12 -1.65 -3.02 10.80
N ALA A 13 -2.79 -3.67 10.56
CA ALA A 13 -2.86 -5.13 10.53
C ALA A 13 -2.01 -5.71 9.39
N MET A 14 -2.06 -5.07 8.21
CA MET A 14 -1.25 -5.51 7.07
C MET A 14 0.25 -5.32 7.34
N GLU A 15 0.64 -4.21 7.94
CA GLU A 15 2.03 -3.95 8.28
C GLU A 15 2.55 -4.96 9.29
N ALA A 16 1.71 -5.34 10.25
CA ALA A 16 2.03 -6.36 11.25
C ALA A 16 1.89 -7.78 10.73
N ARG A 17 1.39 -7.96 9.51
CA ARG A 17 1.06 -9.27 8.92
C ARG A 17 0.05 -10.06 9.74
N ASP A 18 -0.86 -9.35 10.39
CA ASP A 18 -2.01 -9.97 11.06
C ASP A 18 -3.12 -10.17 10.02
N LEU A 19 -2.96 -11.19 9.20
CA LEU A 19 -3.87 -11.43 8.08
C LEU A 19 -5.29 -11.77 8.50
N PRO A 20 -5.51 -12.56 9.58
CA PRO A 20 -6.89 -12.79 10.04
C PRO A 20 -7.61 -11.49 10.40
N LEU A 21 -6.93 -10.58 11.11
CA LEU A 21 -7.53 -9.29 11.45
C LEU A 21 -7.78 -8.44 10.20
N ALA A 22 -6.81 -8.35 9.31
CA ALA A 22 -6.97 -7.62 8.06
C ALA A 22 -8.14 -8.16 7.24
N GLN A 23 -8.24 -9.48 7.11
CA GLN A 23 -9.31 -10.14 6.36
C GLN A 23 -10.68 -9.81 6.94
N SER A 24 -10.79 -9.71 8.27
CA SER A 24 -12.05 -9.41 8.93
C SER A 24 -12.59 -8.03 8.59
N MET A 25 -11.76 -7.14 8.07
CA MET A 25 -12.14 -5.78 7.73
C MET A 25 -12.58 -5.62 6.27
N LEU A 26 -12.51 -6.68 5.48
CA LEU A 26 -12.83 -6.63 4.06
C LEU A 26 -14.30 -6.96 3.81
N ALA A 27 -14.95 -6.17 2.94
CA ALA A 27 -16.30 -6.47 2.48
C ALA A 27 -16.26 -7.66 1.51
N PRO A 28 -17.36 -8.39 1.35
CA PRO A 28 -17.45 -9.38 0.29
C PRO A 28 -17.19 -8.73 -1.07
N GLY A 29 -16.38 -9.40 -1.89
CA GLY A 29 -16.04 -8.85 -3.20
C GLY A 29 -14.95 -7.79 -3.19
N PHE A 30 -14.26 -7.60 -2.07
CA PHE A 30 -13.14 -6.67 -2.00
C PHE A 30 -12.12 -6.96 -3.10
N TRP A 31 -11.61 -5.88 -3.70
CA TRP A 31 -10.53 -5.98 -4.68
C TRP A 31 -9.55 -4.84 -4.46
N MET A 32 -8.32 -5.04 -4.92
CA MET A 32 -7.30 -4.02 -4.81
C MET A 32 -6.46 -3.97 -6.07
N GLN A 33 -5.96 -2.77 -6.37
CA GLN A 33 -5.05 -2.54 -7.48
C GLN A 33 -3.80 -1.87 -6.95
N PHE A 34 -2.65 -2.44 -7.26
CA PHE A 34 -1.34 -1.91 -6.93
C PHE A 34 -0.72 -1.27 -8.18
N PRO A 35 0.43 -0.62 -8.07
CA PRO A 35 1.01 0.11 -9.19
C PRO A 35 1.12 -0.75 -10.45
N GLY A 36 0.77 -0.15 -11.57
CA GLY A 36 0.69 -0.87 -12.83
C GLY A 36 -0.64 -1.61 -12.95
N PRO A 37 -0.68 -2.71 -13.71
CA PRO A 37 -1.91 -3.45 -13.94
C PRO A 37 -2.22 -4.50 -12.88
N ALA A 38 -1.43 -4.61 -11.82
CA ALA A 38 -1.57 -5.69 -10.84
C ALA A 38 -2.85 -5.51 -10.01
N THR A 39 -3.75 -6.49 -10.08
CA THR A 39 -4.98 -6.50 -9.30
C THR A 39 -5.10 -7.80 -8.52
N PHE A 40 -5.69 -7.73 -7.33
CA PHE A 40 -5.83 -8.88 -6.45
C PHE A 40 -7.18 -8.87 -5.79
N THR A 41 -7.70 -10.06 -5.49
CA THR A 41 -8.94 -10.24 -4.75
C THR A 41 -8.72 -10.91 -3.40
N SER A 42 -7.48 -11.30 -3.09
CA SER A 42 -7.16 -11.93 -1.82
C SER A 42 -5.84 -11.42 -1.27
N LEU A 43 -5.71 -11.44 0.05
CA LEU A 43 -4.47 -11.04 0.74
C LEU A 43 -3.30 -11.98 0.42
N PRO A 44 -3.48 -13.31 0.36
CA PRO A 44 -2.37 -14.18 -0.04
C PRO A 44 -1.78 -13.84 -1.41
N GLU A 45 -2.61 -13.50 -2.39
CA GLU A 45 -2.12 -13.09 -3.71
C GLU A 45 -1.23 -11.86 -3.62
N LEU A 46 -1.66 -10.86 -2.84
CA LEU A 46 -0.87 -9.65 -2.63
C LEU A 46 0.48 -9.98 -1.99
N ILE A 47 0.49 -10.81 -0.97
CA ILE A 47 1.71 -11.18 -0.26
C ILE A 47 2.70 -11.88 -1.21
N GLU A 48 2.23 -12.78 -2.05
CA GLU A 48 3.08 -13.46 -3.03
C GLU A 48 3.65 -12.47 -4.05
N TRP A 49 2.83 -11.55 -4.52
CA TRP A 49 3.26 -10.52 -5.46
C TRP A 49 4.35 -9.63 -4.85
N ALA A 50 4.24 -9.34 -3.55
CA ALA A 50 5.16 -8.43 -2.86
C ALA A 50 6.52 -9.07 -2.56
N LYS A 51 6.59 -10.38 -2.36
CA LYS A 51 7.83 -11.07 -1.94
C LYS A 51 9.06 -10.73 -2.76
N PRO A 52 9.03 -10.72 -4.10
CA PRO A 52 10.21 -10.38 -4.87
C PRO A 52 10.50 -8.87 -4.94
N ARG A 53 9.62 -8.05 -4.41
CA ARG A 53 9.74 -6.60 -4.50
C ARG A 53 10.40 -5.99 -3.27
N TYR A 54 10.05 -6.48 -2.09
CA TYR A 54 10.61 -5.99 -0.84
C TYR A 54 10.38 -7.01 0.27
N ARG A 55 11.18 -6.92 1.31
CA ARG A 55 11.03 -7.78 2.48
C ARG A 55 9.89 -7.28 3.36
N PHE A 56 9.86 -5.98 3.61
CA PHE A 56 8.77 -5.32 4.30
C PHE A 56 8.71 -3.86 3.91
N VAL A 57 7.56 -3.25 4.20
CA VAL A 57 7.31 -1.84 3.99
C VAL A 57 6.66 -1.30 5.26
N LYS A 58 7.11 -0.12 5.68
CA LYS A 58 6.49 0.64 6.76
C LYS A 58 6.14 2.03 6.23
N LYS A 59 4.96 2.51 6.61
CA LYS A 59 4.44 3.78 6.12
C LYS A 59 4.46 4.83 7.21
N VAL A 60 4.75 6.06 6.82
CA VAL A 60 4.57 7.25 7.64
C VAL A 60 3.49 8.06 6.97
N TYR A 61 2.38 8.27 7.67
CA TYR A 61 1.22 8.95 7.12
C TYR A 61 1.31 10.44 7.41
N ASP A 62 1.22 11.26 6.35
CA ASP A 62 1.12 12.70 6.51
C ASP A 62 -0.34 13.09 6.78
N ARG A 63 -1.28 12.43 6.09
CA ARG A 63 -2.65 12.89 6.12
C ARG A 63 -3.63 11.80 5.69
N PHE A 64 -4.83 11.85 6.29
CA PHE A 64 -6.01 11.08 5.87
C PHE A 64 -7.11 12.06 5.53
N ASP A 65 -7.68 11.94 4.32
CA ASP A 65 -8.78 12.78 3.87
C ASP A 65 -9.98 11.90 3.53
N GLU A 66 -11.16 12.37 3.86
CA GLU A 66 -12.41 11.65 3.57
C GLU A 66 -13.27 12.46 2.64
N ALA A 67 -13.95 11.76 1.73
CA ALA A 67 -14.92 12.36 0.82
C ALA A 67 -16.16 11.48 0.74
N PRO A 68 -17.36 12.05 0.83
CA PRO A 68 -18.57 11.26 0.69
C PRO A 68 -18.72 10.76 -0.75
N ALA A 69 -19.31 9.58 -0.91
CA ALA A 69 -19.60 8.99 -2.20
C ALA A 69 -20.92 8.23 -2.12
N ALA A 70 -21.45 7.86 -3.28
CA ALA A 70 -22.73 7.17 -3.34
C ALA A 70 -22.70 5.83 -2.61
N GLU A 71 -21.57 5.13 -2.70
CA GLU A 71 -21.43 3.79 -2.11
C GLU A 71 -20.86 3.80 -0.69
N GLY A 72 -20.51 4.96 -0.15
CA GLY A 72 -19.95 5.05 1.20
C GLY A 72 -19.02 6.24 1.34
N THR A 73 -17.86 6.03 1.94
CA THR A 73 -16.87 7.09 2.13
C THR A 73 -15.57 6.71 1.43
N ILE A 74 -15.05 7.63 0.62
CA ILE A 74 -13.72 7.48 0.03
C ILE A 74 -12.71 8.02 1.03
N VAL A 75 -11.65 7.25 1.27
CA VAL A 75 -10.56 7.67 2.15
C VAL A 75 -9.27 7.68 1.33
N TYR A 76 -8.61 8.83 1.31
CA TYR A 76 -7.26 8.96 0.76
C TYR A 76 -6.29 9.07 1.91
N CYS A 77 -5.18 8.34 1.85
CA CYS A 77 -4.07 8.58 2.77
C CYS A 77 -2.77 8.62 1.99
N TYR A 78 -1.86 9.47 2.42
CA TYR A 78 -0.60 9.62 1.74
C TYR A 78 0.51 10.01 2.70
N GLY A 79 1.73 9.83 2.24
CA GLY A 79 2.94 10.12 2.99
C GLY A 79 4.12 9.47 2.31
N THR A 80 4.99 8.88 3.12
CA THR A 80 6.17 8.19 2.61
C THR A 80 6.23 6.77 3.18
N LEU A 81 6.91 5.90 2.45
CA LEU A 81 7.17 4.55 2.91
C LEU A 81 8.65 4.25 2.82
N GLY A 82 9.07 3.34 3.66
CA GLY A 82 10.42 2.80 3.67
C GLY A 82 10.37 1.33 4.03
N GLY A 83 11.49 0.67 4.03
CA GLY A 83 11.57 -0.74 4.34
C GLY A 83 12.89 -1.33 3.93
N GLU A 84 12.86 -2.58 3.50
CA GLU A 84 14.04 -3.28 3.01
C GLU A 84 13.75 -3.97 1.68
N TRP A 85 14.71 -3.85 0.77
CA TRP A 85 14.71 -4.62 -0.47
C TRP A 85 14.94 -6.10 -0.17
N PRO A 86 14.71 -7.00 -1.14
CA PRO A 86 14.94 -8.44 -0.90
C PRO A 86 16.36 -8.78 -0.46
N ASP A 87 17.36 -7.99 -0.83
CA ASP A 87 18.74 -8.20 -0.41
C ASP A 87 19.07 -7.65 0.98
N GLY A 88 18.09 -7.04 1.65
CA GLY A 88 18.26 -6.48 2.99
C GLY A 88 18.67 -5.03 3.03
N ALA A 89 18.96 -4.41 1.89
CA ALA A 89 19.30 -2.98 1.86
C ALA A 89 18.08 -2.14 2.21
N ALA A 90 18.28 -1.12 3.02
CA ALA A 90 17.20 -0.24 3.44
C ALA A 90 16.81 0.75 2.35
N PHE A 91 15.54 1.13 2.31
CA PHE A 91 15.06 2.23 1.47
C PHE A 91 14.06 3.08 2.26
N GLY A 92 13.85 4.32 1.84
CA GLY A 92 12.92 5.20 2.51
C GLY A 92 12.60 6.43 1.68
N GLY A 93 11.69 7.25 2.20
CA GLY A 93 11.32 8.50 1.55
C GLY A 93 10.53 8.32 0.25
N ILE A 94 9.97 7.16 0.02
CA ILE A 94 9.22 6.88 -1.21
C ILE A 94 7.79 7.35 -1.03
N ARG A 95 7.31 8.22 -1.90
CA ARG A 95 5.96 8.76 -1.80
C ARG A 95 4.93 7.69 -2.13
N PHE A 96 3.81 7.73 -1.41
CA PHE A 96 2.67 6.87 -1.72
C PHE A 96 1.37 7.61 -1.51
N ILE A 97 0.34 7.14 -2.19
CA ILE A 97 -1.04 7.50 -1.92
C ILE A 97 -1.90 6.25 -2.09
N ASP A 98 -2.77 6.00 -1.12
CA ASP A 98 -3.73 4.90 -1.16
C ASP A 98 -5.14 5.50 -1.16
N ARG A 99 -6.03 4.89 -1.95
CA ARG A 99 -7.44 5.25 -1.99
C ARG A 99 -8.27 4.04 -1.61
N PHE A 100 -9.19 4.24 -0.66
CA PHE A 100 -10.09 3.18 -0.20
C PHE A 100 -11.54 3.64 -0.33
N THR A 101 -12.43 2.69 -0.59
CA THR A 101 -13.87 2.88 -0.39
C THR A 101 -14.25 2.11 0.85
N VAL A 102 -14.91 2.80 1.80
CA VAL A 102 -15.41 2.21 3.04
C VAL A 102 -16.92 2.29 3.05
N ALA A 103 -17.58 1.15 3.22
CA ALA A 103 -19.03 1.10 3.29
C ALA A 103 -19.43 0.16 4.45
N SER A 104 -20.34 0.63 5.31
CA SER A 104 -20.82 -0.15 6.45
C SER A 104 -19.68 -0.71 7.32
N GLY A 105 -18.66 0.11 7.52
CA GLY A 105 -17.51 -0.24 8.35
C GLY A 105 -16.56 -1.26 7.75
N LYS A 106 -16.70 -1.57 6.46
CA LYS A 106 -15.84 -2.55 5.76
C LYS A 106 -15.19 -1.91 4.55
N LEU A 107 -14.04 -2.44 4.18
CA LEU A 107 -13.31 -1.99 2.99
C LEU A 107 -13.87 -2.67 1.75
N VAL A 108 -14.25 -1.87 0.77
CA VAL A 108 -14.82 -2.35 -0.50
C VAL A 108 -13.74 -2.49 -1.56
N ASP A 109 -12.81 -1.54 -1.60
CA ASP A 109 -11.70 -1.57 -2.56
C ASP A 109 -10.51 -0.76 -2.04
N GLN A 110 -9.38 -0.96 -2.71
CA GLN A 110 -8.15 -0.22 -2.45
C GLN A 110 -7.42 -0.01 -3.77
N THR A 111 -6.95 1.20 -3.99
CA THR A 111 -6.05 1.51 -5.11
C THR A 111 -4.80 2.19 -4.57
N VAL A 112 -3.64 1.76 -5.05
CA VAL A 112 -2.34 2.17 -4.52
C VAL A 112 -1.50 2.79 -5.62
N TRP A 113 -0.93 3.96 -5.34
CA TRP A 113 0.08 4.60 -6.18
C TRP A 113 1.32 4.86 -5.33
N ASN A 114 2.49 4.62 -5.88
CA ASN A 114 3.73 4.97 -5.19
C ASN A 114 4.88 5.09 -6.18
N ASP A 115 5.98 5.64 -5.69
CA ASP A 115 7.17 5.89 -6.50
C ASP A 115 8.23 4.76 -6.40
N LEU A 116 7.84 3.56 -5.96
CA LEU A 116 8.80 2.46 -5.78
C LEU A 116 9.57 2.16 -7.07
N ALA A 117 8.87 2.09 -8.20
CA ALA A 117 9.51 1.77 -9.47
C ALA A 117 10.50 2.85 -9.89
N GLU A 118 10.12 4.12 -9.71
CA GLU A 118 11.00 5.23 -10.02
C GLU A 118 12.24 5.23 -9.15
N TYR A 119 12.07 4.93 -7.86
CA TYR A 119 13.18 4.85 -6.93
C TYR A 119 14.14 3.72 -7.30
N ARG A 120 13.61 2.56 -7.65
CA ARG A 120 14.43 1.41 -8.08
C ARG A 120 15.16 1.71 -9.37
N MET A 121 14.53 2.39 -10.30
CA MET A 121 15.17 2.80 -11.54
C MET A 121 16.35 3.73 -11.27
N ALA A 122 16.18 4.69 -10.36
CA ALA A 122 17.26 5.60 -9.98
C ALA A 122 18.43 4.83 -9.35
N LEU A 123 18.15 3.86 -8.49
CA LEU A 123 19.18 3.01 -7.90
C LEU A 123 19.93 2.20 -8.98
N GLY A 124 19.21 1.65 -9.94
CA GLY A 124 19.80 0.92 -11.03
C GLY A 124 20.72 1.79 -11.87
N GLN A 125 20.32 3.02 -12.13
CA GLN A 125 21.14 3.97 -12.86
C GLN A 125 22.41 4.32 -12.08
N GLN A 126 22.29 4.52 -10.77
CA GLN A 126 23.47 4.76 -9.93
C GLN A 126 24.42 3.58 -9.95
N ALA A 127 23.87 2.36 -9.86
CA ALA A 127 24.69 1.14 -9.79
C ALA A 127 25.42 0.88 -11.08
N SER A 128 24.73 1.06 -12.22
CA SER A 128 25.38 0.77 -13.48
C SER A 128 26.12 1.95 -14.00
N GLY A 129 25.78 3.06 -13.48
CA GLY A 129 26.30 3.99 -14.05
C GLY A 129 27.16 4.81 -13.83
N ALA A 130 27.29 4.42 -13.05
CA ALA A 130 27.99 5.05 -12.68
C ALA A 130 28.73 5.71 -13.61
N THR A 131 28.80 5.57 -14.19
CA THR A 131 29.28 6.07 -14.87
C THR A 131 29.27 7.02 -15.27
N PRO A 132 29.70 7.64 -15.29
CA PRO A 132 29.67 8.46 -15.52
C PRO A 132 29.94 8.91 -16.31
N SER A 133 30.02 8.97 -16.53
CA SER A 133 30.29 9.29 -17.28
C SER A 133 30.51 10.16 -17.55
#